data_d38fcbfcb79de43992d45561c2e4e019
#
_entry.id   d38fcbfcb79de43992d45561c2e4e019
#
_cell.length_a   1.000
_cell.length_b   1.000
_cell.length_c   1.000
_cell.angle_alpha   90.00
_cell.angle_beta   90.00
_cell.angle_gamma   90.00
#
_symmetry.space_group_name_H-M   'P 1'
#
loop_
_entity.id
_entity.type
_entity.pdbx_description
1 polymer ?
#
loop_
_entity_poly.entity_id
_entity_poly.type
_entity_poly.pdbx_seq_one_letter_code
_entity_poly.pdbx_strand_id
1 'polypeptide(L)'
;MERIYDYGTYTDGMRKSMADKTWFLDKIEGAKEIVDYGCADGALLQYIADAMPNVFDLTGIDIDEEMLKLASVNLSCNCDQAIALFTPKQFSDISASAYVSCLNCGSVIHEVYSYGTPESIEEFWKFVFNSGFQYIAIRDMAMSKIDILANYSVIYDALRKISNYNQRNPAAGKQFNEFLHYEFLHYIDADRIEASTWRDIVHYLLKYRYATNWDREMKENYLPLLTEEILLKVPSNYRIKYYEHYTLPYLKDKVMEDFGIDLNTKTHYKLLLERID
;
A
#
# COMPACT_ATOMS: atom_id res chain seq x y z
N MET A 1 -12.81 7.54 9.45
CA MET A 1 -12.50 6.46 8.48
C MET A 1 -13.74 5.59 8.32
N GLU A 2 -14.17 5.24 7.10
CA GLU A 2 -15.31 4.33 6.92
C GLU A 2 -14.91 2.90 7.35
N ARG A 3 -15.80 2.23 8.09
CA ARG A 3 -15.54 0.91 8.67
C ARG A 3 -15.38 -0.17 7.61
N ILE A 4 -14.41 -1.06 7.78
CA ILE A 4 -14.31 -2.32 7.02
C ILE A 4 -15.45 -3.25 7.47
N TYR A 5 -16.35 -3.61 6.57
CA TYR A 5 -17.54 -4.42 6.89
C TYR A 5 -17.25 -5.92 6.95
N ASP A 6 -16.26 -6.41 6.20
CA ASP A 6 -15.84 -7.82 6.20
C ASP A 6 -14.36 -7.92 6.51
N TYR A 7 -14.06 -7.91 7.80
CA TYR A 7 -12.71 -8.03 8.33
C TYR A 7 -12.06 -9.38 7.99
N GLY A 8 -12.84 -10.47 7.94
CA GLY A 8 -12.34 -11.81 7.65
C GLY A 8 -11.74 -11.91 6.24
N THR A 9 -12.49 -11.52 5.23
CA THR A 9 -12.01 -11.54 3.83
C THR A 9 -10.85 -10.57 3.61
N TYR A 10 -10.86 -9.40 4.28
CA TYR A 10 -9.78 -8.43 4.23
C TYR A 10 -8.48 -9.00 4.81
N THR A 11 -8.53 -9.58 6.00
CA THR A 11 -7.35 -10.18 6.67
C THR A 11 -6.81 -11.40 5.94
N ASP A 12 -7.66 -12.24 5.34
CA ASP A 12 -7.22 -13.37 4.53
C ASP A 12 -6.48 -12.94 3.24
N GLY A 13 -6.92 -11.85 2.63
CA GLY A 13 -6.20 -11.20 1.52
C GLY A 13 -4.84 -10.68 1.96
N MET A 14 -4.77 -10.04 3.13
CA MET A 14 -3.53 -9.52 3.72
C MET A 14 -2.53 -10.63 4.03
N ARG A 15 -2.98 -11.74 4.64
CA ARG A 15 -2.12 -12.91 4.97
C ARG A 15 -1.43 -13.50 3.73
N LYS A 16 -2.10 -13.55 2.59
CA LYS A 16 -1.51 -14.05 1.32
C LYS A 16 -0.39 -13.17 0.79
N SER A 17 -0.30 -11.92 1.22
CA SER A 17 0.73 -10.97 0.80
C SER A 17 1.85 -10.77 1.81
N MET A 18 1.89 -11.49 2.95
CA MET A 18 2.87 -11.27 4.02
C MET A 18 4.31 -11.45 3.55
N ALA A 19 4.60 -12.50 2.78
CA ALA A 19 5.93 -12.71 2.21
C ALA A 19 6.37 -11.55 1.28
N ASP A 20 5.41 -10.95 0.55
CA ASP A 20 5.68 -9.78 -0.28
C ASP A 20 5.81 -8.49 0.55
N LYS A 21 5.15 -8.41 1.71
CA LYS A 21 5.27 -7.26 2.63
C LYS A 21 6.52 -7.28 3.49
N THR A 22 7.08 -8.47 3.76
CA THR A 22 8.31 -8.65 4.57
C THR A 22 9.60 -8.75 3.74
N TRP A 23 9.55 -8.37 2.47
CA TRP A 23 10.63 -8.43 1.48
C TRP A 23 11.94 -7.76 1.91
N PHE A 24 11.89 -6.84 2.87
CA PHE A 24 13.02 -6.03 3.32
C PHE A 24 13.85 -6.67 4.46
N LEU A 25 13.30 -7.70 5.13
CA LEU A 25 13.90 -8.25 6.36
C LEU A 25 15.34 -8.77 6.18
N ASP A 26 15.66 -9.32 5.02
CA ASP A 26 17.00 -9.81 4.68
C ASP A 26 17.97 -8.71 4.21
N LYS A 27 17.52 -7.44 4.16
CA LYS A 27 18.28 -6.31 3.60
C LYS A 27 18.58 -5.21 4.62
N ILE A 28 18.06 -5.30 5.84
CA ILE A 28 18.21 -4.31 6.91
C ILE A 28 19.29 -4.75 7.91
N GLU A 29 20.54 -4.82 7.46
CA GLU A 29 21.67 -5.28 8.25
C GLU A 29 21.89 -4.42 9.49
N GLY A 30 22.03 -5.07 10.66
CA GLY A 30 22.28 -4.40 11.93
C GLY A 30 21.08 -3.69 12.55
N ALA A 31 19.92 -3.67 11.90
CA ALA A 31 18.69 -3.18 12.51
C ALA A 31 18.33 -4.01 13.75
N LYS A 32 17.85 -3.36 14.79
CA LYS A 32 17.42 -3.96 16.06
C LYS A 32 15.93 -3.80 16.28
N GLU A 33 15.33 -2.81 15.66
CA GLU A 33 13.93 -2.47 15.79
C GLU A 33 13.26 -2.37 14.42
N ILE A 34 12.02 -2.83 14.34
CA ILE A 34 11.13 -2.58 13.21
C ILE A 34 9.92 -1.81 13.72
N VAL A 35 9.66 -0.67 13.10
CA VAL A 35 8.49 0.16 13.35
C VAL A 35 7.55 0.03 12.13
N ASP A 36 6.36 -0.52 12.33
CA ASP A 36 5.35 -0.70 11.27
C ASP A 36 4.35 0.46 11.33
N TYR A 37 4.39 1.35 10.34
CA TYR A 37 3.48 2.50 10.22
C TYR A 37 2.24 2.10 9.44
N GLY A 38 1.06 2.28 10.04
CA GLY A 38 -0.20 1.73 9.55
C GLY A 38 -0.34 0.26 9.90
N CYS A 39 -0.02 -0.11 11.14
CA CYS A 39 0.03 -1.52 11.58
C CYS A 39 -1.33 -2.22 11.63
N ALA A 40 -2.44 -1.48 11.51
CA ALA A 40 -3.81 -1.98 11.56
C ALA A 40 -4.04 -2.95 12.74
N ASP A 41 -4.45 -4.18 12.49
CA ASP A 41 -4.71 -5.22 13.50
C ASP A 41 -3.46 -5.95 14.03
N GLY A 42 -2.26 -5.50 13.63
CA GLY A 42 -0.97 -6.07 14.05
C GLY A 42 -0.54 -7.33 13.32
N ALA A 43 -1.26 -7.77 12.28
CA ALA A 43 -0.99 -9.04 11.61
C ALA A 43 0.42 -9.14 11.01
N LEU A 44 0.99 -8.05 10.48
CA LEU A 44 2.36 -8.04 9.97
C LEU A 44 3.39 -8.19 11.10
N LEU A 45 3.19 -7.49 12.21
CA LEU A 45 4.06 -7.58 13.38
C LEU A 45 4.05 -9.00 13.96
N GLN A 46 2.87 -9.61 14.08
CA GLN A 46 2.76 -11.01 14.48
C GLN A 46 3.53 -11.95 13.54
N TYR A 47 3.34 -11.77 12.21
CA TYR A 47 4.03 -12.58 11.21
C TYR A 47 5.56 -12.46 11.33
N ILE A 48 6.09 -11.27 11.59
CA ILE A 48 7.54 -11.05 11.79
C ILE A 48 8.00 -11.73 13.07
N ALA A 49 7.25 -11.56 14.18
CA ALA A 49 7.56 -12.20 15.47
C ALA A 49 7.60 -13.73 15.36
N ASP A 50 6.66 -14.33 14.64
CA ASP A 50 6.58 -15.79 14.43
C ASP A 50 7.72 -16.30 13.54
N ALA A 51 8.07 -15.56 12.49
CA ALA A 51 9.11 -15.94 11.53
C ALA A 51 10.53 -15.72 12.08
N MET A 52 10.72 -14.71 12.94
CA MET A 52 12.03 -14.27 13.46
C MET A 52 11.92 -13.93 14.96
N PRO A 53 11.62 -14.91 15.84
CA PRO A 53 11.30 -14.64 17.24
C PRO A 53 12.49 -13.99 17.97
N ASN A 54 12.22 -12.86 18.62
CA ASN A 54 13.17 -12.06 19.39
C ASN A 54 14.41 -11.56 18.61
N VAL A 55 14.36 -11.53 17.29
CA VAL A 55 15.43 -10.93 16.45
C VAL A 55 15.33 -9.42 16.44
N PHE A 56 14.10 -8.88 16.40
CA PHE A 56 13.81 -7.45 16.39
C PHE A 56 12.91 -7.06 17.56
N ASP A 57 13.12 -5.87 18.10
CA ASP A 57 12.09 -5.18 18.86
C ASP A 57 11.02 -4.69 17.88
N LEU A 58 9.74 -4.92 18.18
CA LEU A 58 8.64 -4.63 17.26
C LEU A 58 7.75 -3.54 17.84
N THR A 59 7.47 -2.55 16.99
CA THR A 59 6.59 -1.42 17.33
C THR A 59 5.57 -1.20 16.23
N GLY A 60 4.29 -1.05 16.59
CA GLY A 60 3.23 -0.70 15.67
C GLY A 60 2.77 0.74 15.87
N ILE A 61 2.55 1.44 14.78
CA ILE A 61 1.96 2.78 14.75
C ILE A 61 0.71 2.76 13.89
N ASP A 62 -0.39 3.29 14.42
CA ASP A 62 -1.61 3.53 13.65
C ASP A 62 -2.30 4.82 14.11
N ILE A 63 -2.98 5.51 13.19
CA ILE A 63 -3.77 6.69 13.52
C ILE A 63 -5.12 6.35 14.12
N ASP A 64 -5.60 5.12 13.89
CA ASP A 64 -6.88 4.62 14.36
C ASP A 64 -6.73 3.88 15.69
N GLU A 65 -7.16 4.50 16.79
CA GLU A 65 -7.10 3.92 18.13
C GLU A 65 -7.91 2.62 18.25
N GLU A 66 -8.96 2.43 17.48
CA GLU A 66 -9.73 1.18 17.47
C GLU A 66 -8.92 0.04 16.84
N MET A 67 -8.13 0.34 15.78
CA MET A 67 -7.19 -0.62 15.22
C MET A 67 -6.09 -0.97 16.22
N LEU A 68 -5.54 0.01 16.94
CA LEU A 68 -4.54 -0.26 17.98
C LEU A 68 -5.09 -1.12 19.12
N LYS A 69 -6.36 -0.93 19.52
CA LYS A 69 -7.01 -1.81 20.50
C LYS A 69 -7.16 -3.23 19.96
N LEU A 70 -7.58 -3.37 18.71
CA LEU A 70 -7.69 -4.69 18.06
C LEU A 70 -6.32 -5.37 17.95
N ALA A 71 -5.29 -4.64 17.51
CA ALA A 71 -3.91 -5.12 17.49
C ALA A 71 -3.44 -5.58 18.84
N SER A 72 -3.71 -4.82 19.91
CA SER A 72 -3.35 -5.20 21.27
C SER A 72 -3.97 -6.54 21.70
N VAL A 73 -5.24 -6.77 21.37
CA VAL A 73 -5.91 -8.05 21.65
C VAL A 73 -5.30 -9.18 20.80
N ASN A 74 -5.15 -8.98 19.49
CA ASN A 74 -4.62 -10.00 18.60
C ASN A 74 -3.21 -10.42 18.99
N LEU A 75 -2.33 -9.47 19.27
CA LEU A 75 -0.93 -9.72 19.61
C LEU A 75 -0.80 -10.35 21.00
N SER A 76 -1.57 -9.90 21.99
CA SER A 76 -1.55 -10.48 23.34
C SER A 76 -2.00 -11.94 23.40
N CYS A 77 -2.88 -12.35 22.48
CA CYS A 77 -3.39 -13.72 22.40
C CYS A 77 -2.51 -14.67 21.57
N ASN A 78 -1.73 -14.14 20.63
CA ASN A 78 -1.10 -14.94 19.56
C ASN A 78 0.41 -14.70 19.43
N CYS A 79 1.02 -13.85 20.25
CA CYS A 79 2.44 -13.52 20.15
C CYS A 79 3.12 -13.63 21.51
N ASP A 80 4.20 -14.40 21.60
CA ASP A 80 5.00 -14.54 22.82
C ASP A 80 5.93 -13.35 23.06
N GLN A 81 6.20 -12.57 22.02
CA GLN A 81 7.03 -11.36 22.09
C GLN A 81 6.17 -10.14 22.44
N ALA A 82 6.65 -9.31 23.35
CA ALA A 82 6.03 -8.02 23.64
C ALA A 82 6.17 -7.07 22.45
N ILE A 83 5.06 -6.48 22.01
CA ILE A 83 5.01 -5.52 20.88
C ILE A 83 4.40 -4.22 21.40
N ALA A 84 5.10 -3.10 21.18
CA ALA A 84 4.63 -1.79 21.59
C ALA A 84 3.69 -1.19 20.51
N LEU A 85 2.63 -0.50 20.93
CA LEU A 85 1.64 0.10 20.03
C LEU A 85 1.42 1.57 20.38
N PHE A 86 1.46 2.44 19.38
CA PHE A 86 1.37 3.89 19.56
C PHE A 86 0.57 4.56 18.47
N THR A 87 -0.02 5.71 18.79
CA THR A 87 -0.37 6.68 17.75
C THR A 87 0.89 7.41 17.26
N PRO A 88 0.88 8.03 16.06
CA PRO A 88 2.04 8.79 15.56
C PRO A 88 2.52 9.86 16.56
N LYS A 89 1.59 10.52 17.25
CA LYS A 89 1.92 11.52 18.26
C LYS A 89 2.63 10.92 19.46
N GLN A 90 2.10 9.84 20.03
CA GLN A 90 2.74 9.16 21.17
C GLN A 90 4.12 8.66 20.82
N PHE A 91 4.31 8.10 19.62
CA PHE A 91 5.62 7.64 19.17
C PHE A 91 6.63 8.79 19.05
N SER A 92 6.22 9.95 18.50
CA SER A 92 7.09 11.12 18.38
C SER A 92 7.60 11.64 19.73
N ASP A 93 6.78 11.47 20.79
CA ASP A 93 7.12 11.92 22.14
C ASP A 93 8.17 11.00 22.83
N ILE A 94 8.37 9.78 22.37
CA ILE A 94 9.24 8.78 23.02
C ILE A 94 10.41 8.32 22.16
N SER A 95 10.42 8.56 20.86
CA SER A 95 11.47 8.08 19.98
C SER A 95 12.77 8.87 20.16
N ALA A 96 13.66 8.35 21.01
CA ALA A 96 14.98 8.92 21.24
C ALA A 96 16.11 8.19 20.50
N SER A 97 15.87 7.07 19.82
CA SER A 97 16.94 6.23 19.26
C SER A 97 16.56 5.52 17.97
N ALA A 98 16.37 6.28 16.91
CA ALA A 98 16.05 5.73 15.60
C ALA A 98 17.25 5.14 14.83
N TYR A 99 18.48 5.27 15.35
CA TYR A 99 19.75 4.93 14.67
C TYR A 99 20.00 3.46 14.36
N VAL A 100 19.17 2.56 14.86
CA VAL A 100 19.29 1.10 14.60
C VAL A 100 17.95 0.51 14.21
N SER A 101 17.06 1.33 13.67
CA SER A 101 15.68 0.95 13.39
C SER A 101 15.33 1.02 11.92
N CYS A 102 14.36 0.22 11.53
CA CYS A 102 13.72 0.24 10.22
C CYS A 102 12.27 0.68 10.35
N LEU A 103 11.91 1.76 9.65
CA LEU A 103 10.51 2.12 9.45
C LEU A 103 9.95 1.33 8.26
N ASN A 104 8.88 0.59 8.47
CA ASN A 104 8.12 -0.04 7.40
C ASN A 104 6.85 0.78 7.10
N CYS A 105 6.67 1.14 5.83
CA CYS A 105 5.46 1.77 5.29
C CYS A 105 4.88 0.83 4.22
N GLY A 106 4.18 -0.20 4.66
CA GLY A 106 3.64 -1.24 3.80
C GLY A 106 2.17 -1.04 3.45
N SER A 107 1.84 -0.59 2.25
CA SER A 107 0.45 -0.36 1.80
C SER A 107 -0.28 0.71 2.62
N VAL A 108 0.37 1.82 2.93
CA VAL A 108 -0.17 2.92 3.74
C VAL A 108 -0.16 4.27 3.00
N ILE A 109 0.75 4.46 2.03
CA ILE A 109 0.87 5.75 1.36
C ILE A 109 -0.40 6.08 0.56
N HIS A 110 -0.98 5.11 -0.14
CA HIS A 110 -2.22 5.32 -0.87
C HIS A 110 -3.38 5.72 0.07
N GLU A 111 -3.45 5.19 1.30
CA GLU A 111 -4.46 5.59 2.30
C GLU A 111 -4.20 7.02 2.79
N VAL A 112 -2.94 7.38 3.08
CA VAL A 112 -2.55 8.74 3.47
C VAL A 112 -2.99 9.76 2.42
N TYR A 113 -2.85 9.45 1.14
CA TYR A 113 -3.27 10.34 0.05
C TYR A 113 -4.78 10.31 -0.20
N SER A 114 -5.46 9.20 0.07
CA SER A 114 -6.90 9.08 -0.13
C SER A 114 -7.71 9.82 0.93
N TYR A 115 -7.23 9.82 2.17
CA TYR A 115 -7.98 10.32 3.32
C TYR A 115 -7.32 11.51 4.01
N GLY A 116 -6.07 11.81 3.69
CA GLY A 116 -5.31 12.89 4.29
C GLY A 116 -5.63 14.26 3.66
N THR A 117 -5.44 15.32 4.47
CA THR A 117 -5.34 16.68 3.97
C THR A 117 -3.93 16.96 3.45
N PRO A 118 -3.70 18.00 2.65
CA PRO A 118 -2.36 18.39 2.24
C PRO A 118 -1.37 18.51 3.40
N GLU A 119 -1.82 19.06 4.52
CA GLU A 119 -1.03 19.24 5.74
C GLU A 119 -0.65 17.89 6.37
N SER A 120 -1.60 16.95 6.50
CA SER A 120 -1.35 15.63 7.07
C SER A 120 -0.46 14.76 6.17
N ILE A 121 -0.55 14.93 4.85
CA ILE A 121 0.36 14.29 3.89
C ILE A 121 1.79 14.82 4.06
N GLU A 122 1.94 16.14 4.25
CA GLU A 122 3.23 16.76 4.52
C GLU A 122 3.82 16.29 5.87
N GLU A 123 3.00 16.21 6.92
CA GLU A 123 3.39 15.69 8.23
C GLU A 123 3.81 14.22 8.16
N PHE A 124 3.10 13.39 7.39
CA PHE A 124 3.50 12.00 7.14
C PHE A 124 4.92 11.92 6.54
N TRP A 125 5.20 12.66 5.47
CA TRP A 125 6.52 12.64 4.86
C TRP A 125 7.61 13.23 5.76
N LYS A 126 7.29 14.26 6.56
CA LYS A 126 8.19 14.76 7.60
C LYS A 126 8.50 13.69 8.64
N PHE A 127 7.49 12.96 9.09
CA PHE A 127 7.71 11.84 10.00
C PHE A 127 8.62 10.78 9.37
N VAL A 128 8.32 10.33 8.16
CA VAL A 128 9.09 9.29 7.45
C VAL A 128 10.56 9.66 7.32
N PHE A 129 10.88 10.91 6.94
CA PHE A 129 12.26 11.29 6.62
C PHE A 129 13.02 11.97 7.75
N ASN A 130 12.35 12.55 8.75
CA ASN A 130 12.99 13.32 9.81
C ASN A 130 13.07 12.59 11.15
N SER A 131 12.42 11.44 11.31
CA SER A 131 12.50 10.64 12.55
C SER A 131 13.83 9.90 12.73
N GLY A 132 14.73 9.97 11.74
CA GLY A 132 16.11 9.51 11.88
C GLY A 132 16.30 7.99 11.75
N PHE A 133 15.35 7.26 11.22
CA PHE A 133 15.46 5.81 10.98
C PHE A 133 16.69 5.47 10.13
N GLN A 134 17.39 4.39 10.46
CA GLN A 134 18.51 3.89 9.66
C GLN A 134 18.02 3.35 8.31
N TYR A 135 16.90 2.65 8.31
CA TYR A 135 16.26 2.13 7.10
C TYR A 135 14.81 2.60 7.00
N ILE A 136 14.38 2.85 5.78
CA ILE A 136 12.97 3.09 5.46
C ILE A 136 12.59 2.12 4.36
N ALA A 137 11.71 1.18 4.67
CA ALA A 137 11.17 0.20 3.74
C ALA A 137 9.77 0.63 3.31
N ILE A 138 9.59 0.89 2.03
CA ILE A 138 8.30 1.28 1.45
C ILE A 138 7.87 0.23 0.44
N ARG A 139 6.65 -0.25 0.57
CA ARG A 139 6.00 -1.10 -0.43
C ARG A 139 4.56 -0.62 -0.61
N ASP A 140 4.25 -0.13 -1.81
CA ASP A 140 2.90 0.36 -2.11
C ASP A 140 2.60 0.26 -3.62
N MET A 141 1.47 0.80 -4.03
CA MET A 141 1.04 0.83 -5.42
C MET A 141 1.46 2.14 -6.08
N ALA A 142 2.06 2.03 -7.24
CA ALA A 142 2.36 3.15 -8.14
C ALA A 142 2.60 2.64 -9.55
N MET A 143 2.34 3.49 -10.52
CA MET A 143 2.76 3.30 -11.92
C MET A 143 3.90 4.27 -12.23
N SER A 144 4.72 3.94 -13.22
CA SER A 144 5.70 4.90 -13.76
C SER A 144 5.08 5.76 -14.86
N LYS A 145 5.77 6.84 -15.24
CA LYS A 145 5.37 7.66 -16.39
C LYS A 145 5.27 6.86 -17.69
N ILE A 146 6.04 5.79 -17.83
CA ILE A 146 5.98 4.91 -18.99
C ILE A 146 4.79 3.95 -18.88
N ASP A 147 4.54 3.41 -17.70
CA ASP A 147 3.49 2.42 -17.49
C ASP A 147 2.07 2.99 -17.58
N ILE A 148 1.89 4.30 -17.37
CA ILE A 148 0.58 4.94 -17.57
C ILE A 148 0.24 5.13 -19.05
N LEU A 149 1.21 4.99 -19.95
CA LEU A 149 1.03 5.15 -21.38
C LEU A 149 0.61 3.80 -22.00
N ALA A 150 -0.53 3.80 -22.66
CA ALA A 150 -0.96 2.68 -23.47
C ALA A 150 -1.51 3.18 -24.81
N ASN A 151 -1.31 2.40 -25.86
CA ASN A 151 -1.91 2.75 -27.13
C ASN A 151 -3.42 2.45 -27.16
N TYR A 152 -4.15 3.08 -28.02
CA TYR A 152 -5.61 2.94 -28.16
C TYR A 152 -6.09 1.49 -28.29
N SER A 153 -5.33 0.64 -28.98
CA SER A 153 -5.71 -0.76 -29.19
C SER A 153 -5.71 -1.55 -27.88
N VAL A 154 -4.74 -1.29 -26.98
CA VAL A 154 -4.65 -1.92 -25.66
C VAL A 154 -5.81 -1.47 -24.78
N ILE A 155 -6.06 -0.15 -24.74
CA ILE A 155 -7.16 0.44 -23.97
C ILE A 155 -8.50 -0.14 -24.44
N TYR A 156 -8.76 -0.11 -25.75
CA TYR A 156 -10.00 -0.61 -26.33
C TYR A 156 -10.22 -2.10 -26.06
N ASP A 157 -9.18 -2.93 -26.22
CA ASP A 157 -9.26 -4.36 -25.96
C ASP A 157 -9.56 -4.64 -24.46
N ALA A 158 -8.92 -3.91 -23.56
CA ALA A 158 -9.17 -4.02 -22.12
C ALA A 158 -10.62 -3.65 -21.76
N LEU A 159 -11.12 -2.52 -22.25
CA LEU A 159 -12.50 -2.08 -22.01
C LEU A 159 -13.53 -3.09 -22.58
N ARG A 160 -13.28 -3.64 -23.78
CA ARG A 160 -14.11 -4.67 -24.38
C ARG A 160 -14.15 -5.95 -23.52
N LYS A 161 -13.01 -6.39 -22.99
CA LYS A 161 -12.90 -7.55 -22.12
C LYS A 161 -13.59 -7.34 -20.77
N ILE A 162 -13.43 -6.16 -20.16
CA ILE A 162 -14.14 -5.78 -18.94
C ILE A 162 -15.66 -5.73 -19.21
N SER A 163 -16.10 -5.16 -20.32
CA SER A 163 -17.52 -5.15 -20.69
C SER A 163 -18.09 -6.55 -20.82
N ASN A 164 -17.38 -7.47 -21.46
CA ASN A 164 -17.81 -8.87 -21.62
C ASN A 164 -17.88 -9.59 -20.26
N TYR A 165 -16.99 -9.32 -19.34
CA TYR A 165 -17.04 -9.84 -17.98
C TYR A 165 -18.26 -9.28 -17.22
N ASN A 166 -18.49 -7.98 -17.30
CA ASN A 166 -19.59 -7.28 -16.65
C ASN A 166 -20.98 -7.74 -17.15
N GLN A 167 -21.12 -8.07 -18.43
CA GLN A 167 -22.37 -8.65 -18.96
C GLN A 167 -22.72 -9.99 -18.30
N ARG A 168 -21.71 -10.79 -17.95
CA ARG A 168 -21.89 -12.06 -17.24
C ARG A 168 -21.99 -11.89 -15.71
N ASN A 169 -21.54 -10.73 -15.19
CA ASN A 169 -21.48 -10.40 -13.77
C ASN A 169 -22.07 -8.99 -13.54
N PRO A 170 -23.42 -8.85 -13.48
CA PRO A 170 -24.07 -7.52 -13.40
C PRO A 170 -23.63 -6.66 -12.19
N ALA A 171 -23.30 -7.30 -11.05
CA ALA A 171 -22.78 -6.59 -9.89
C ALA A 171 -21.43 -5.91 -10.18
N ALA A 172 -20.52 -6.61 -10.87
CA ALA A 172 -19.25 -6.04 -11.31
C ALA A 172 -19.44 -4.89 -12.33
N GLY A 173 -20.47 -5.01 -13.19
CA GLY A 173 -20.84 -3.94 -14.11
C GLY A 173 -21.30 -2.66 -13.39
N LYS A 174 -22.08 -2.80 -12.31
CA LYS A 174 -22.47 -1.69 -11.45
C LYS A 174 -21.26 -1.03 -10.81
N GLN A 175 -20.37 -1.84 -10.20
CA GLN A 175 -19.14 -1.36 -9.58
C GLN A 175 -18.24 -0.60 -10.56
N PHE A 176 -18.08 -1.11 -11.78
CA PHE A 176 -17.26 -0.45 -12.80
C PHE A 176 -17.83 0.91 -13.21
N ASN A 177 -19.15 1.02 -13.38
CA ASN A 177 -19.79 2.28 -13.72
C ASN A 177 -19.69 3.31 -12.56
N GLU A 178 -19.85 2.87 -11.34
CA GLU A 178 -19.67 3.71 -10.13
C GLU A 178 -18.23 4.21 -10.02
N PHE A 179 -17.26 3.31 -10.24
CA PHE A 179 -15.84 3.64 -10.24
C PHE A 179 -15.49 4.68 -11.31
N LEU A 180 -15.89 4.46 -12.55
CA LEU A 180 -15.62 5.42 -13.64
C LEU A 180 -16.24 6.79 -13.37
N HIS A 181 -17.44 6.80 -12.79
CA HIS A 181 -18.08 8.07 -12.42
C HIS A 181 -17.31 8.80 -11.32
N TYR A 182 -16.85 8.08 -10.30
CA TYR A 182 -16.06 8.63 -9.20
C TYR A 182 -14.71 9.15 -9.67
N GLU A 183 -13.95 8.36 -10.44
CA GLU A 183 -12.65 8.73 -11.00
C GLU A 183 -12.77 9.97 -11.91
N PHE A 184 -13.79 9.99 -12.79
CA PHE A 184 -14.03 11.11 -13.68
C PHE A 184 -14.24 12.42 -12.92
N LEU A 185 -14.96 12.38 -11.80
CA LEU A 185 -15.24 13.60 -11.00
C LEU A 185 -14.06 14.03 -10.13
N HIS A 186 -13.17 13.13 -9.72
CA HIS A 186 -12.20 13.41 -8.66
C HIS A 186 -10.75 13.39 -9.12
N TYR A 187 -10.39 12.60 -10.13
CA TYR A 187 -9.01 12.30 -10.47
C TYR A 187 -8.62 12.56 -11.93
N ILE A 188 -9.56 12.82 -12.83
CA ILE A 188 -9.23 13.08 -14.23
C ILE A 188 -8.69 14.50 -14.39
N ASP A 189 -7.41 14.59 -14.73
CA ASP A 189 -6.79 15.80 -15.22
C ASP A 189 -7.18 15.99 -16.69
N ALA A 190 -7.93 17.06 -17.00
CA ALA A 190 -8.47 17.33 -18.32
C ALA A 190 -7.40 17.42 -19.43
N ASP A 191 -6.14 17.70 -19.08
CA ASP A 191 -5.02 17.81 -20.01
C ASP A 191 -4.34 16.47 -20.35
N ARG A 192 -4.77 15.35 -19.76
CA ARG A 192 -4.13 14.01 -19.86
C ARG A 192 -5.10 12.86 -20.12
N ILE A 193 -6.14 13.06 -20.91
CA ILE A 193 -7.23 12.08 -21.10
C ILE A 193 -6.74 10.67 -21.47
N GLU A 194 -5.75 10.54 -22.38
CA GLU A 194 -5.27 9.21 -22.83
C GLU A 194 -4.47 8.46 -21.74
N ALA A 195 -3.59 9.17 -21.03
CA ALA A 195 -2.80 8.61 -19.95
C ALA A 195 -3.69 8.27 -18.74
N SER A 196 -4.69 9.10 -18.45
CA SER A 196 -5.68 8.86 -17.40
C SER A 196 -6.45 7.57 -17.65
N THR A 197 -6.94 7.35 -18.87
CA THR A 197 -7.80 6.19 -19.17
C THR A 197 -7.12 4.85 -18.90
N TRP A 198 -5.83 4.66 -19.22
CA TRP A 198 -5.13 3.41 -18.91
C TRP A 198 -4.87 3.25 -17.41
N ARG A 199 -4.46 4.32 -16.75
CA ARG A 199 -4.30 4.36 -15.30
C ARG A 199 -5.60 4.00 -14.59
N ASP A 200 -6.74 4.52 -15.02
CA ASP A 200 -8.04 4.25 -14.42
C ASP A 200 -8.46 2.79 -14.61
N ILE A 201 -8.20 2.21 -15.79
CA ILE A 201 -8.43 0.78 -16.04
C ILE A 201 -7.59 -0.07 -15.07
N VAL A 202 -6.30 0.23 -14.95
CA VAL A 202 -5.39 -0.48 -14.03
C VAL A 202 -5.85 -0.31 -12.59
N HIS A 203 -6.23 0.90 -12.21
CA HIS A 203 -6.76 1.21 -10.87
C HIS A 203 -8.01 0.37 -10.55
N TYR A 204 -8.95 0.26 -11.48
CA TYR A 204 -10.10 -0.64 -11.33
C TYR A 204 -9.67 -2.11 -11.18
N LEU A 205 -8.73 -2.59 -12.00
CA LEU A 205 -8.24 -3.96 -11.94
C LEU A 205 -7.52 -4.29 -10.61
N LEU A 206 -6.99 -3.30 -9.92
CA LEU A 206 -6.40 -3.47 -8.59
C LEU A 206 -7.46 -3.74 -7.51
N LYS A 207 -8.66 -3.16 -7.64
CA LYS A 207 -9.66 -3.11 -6.56
C LYS A 207 -10.97 -3.87 -6.82
N TYR A 208 -11.30 -4.26 -8.06
CA TYR A 208 -12.61 -4.86 -8.41
C TYR A 208 -13.01 -6.07 -7.55
N ARG A 209 -12.06 -6.74 -6.94
CA ARG A 209 -12.27 -7.94 -6.12
C ARG A 209 -12.71 -7.64 -4.69
N TYR A 210 -12.57 -6.40 -4.23
CA TYR A 210 -12.98 -6.00 -2.89
C TYR A 210 -14.47 -5.65 -2.82
N ALA A 211 -15.30 -6.51 -3.42
CA ALA A 211 -16.74 -6.27 -3.59
C ALA A 211 -17.49 -6.05 -2.28
N THR A 212 -17.11 -6.71 -1.20
CA THR A 212 -17.72 -6.57 0.13
C THR A 212 -17.43 -5.24 0.81
N ASN A 213 -16.29 -4.60 0.45
CA ASN A 213 -15.87 -3.30 0.97
C ASN A 213 -15.90 -2.21 -0.12
N TRP A 214 -16.69 -2.41 -1.18
CA TRP A 214 -16.65 -1.58 -2.39
C TRP A 214 -16.84 -0.08 -2.12
N ASP A 215 -17.74 0.29 -1.22
CA ASP A 215 -18.01 1.70 -0.91
C ASP A 215 -16.78 2.44 -0.35
N ARG A 216 -15.93 1.73 0.37
CA ARG A 216 -14.63 2.23 0.84
C ARG A 216 -13.60 2.20 -0.29
N GLU A 217 -13.43 1.03 -0.88
CA GLU A 217 -12.41 0.78 -1.92
C GLU A 217 -12.55 1.73 -3.12
N MET A 218 -13.78 2.03 -3.52
CA MET A 218 -14.08 2.95 -4.61
C MET A 218 -13.48 4.35 -4.35
N LYS A 219 -13.47 4.79 -3.09
CA LYS A 219 -12.98 6.12 -2.70
C LYS A 219 -11.46 6.19 -2.49
N GLU A 220 -10.79 5.06 -2.35
CA GLU A 220 -9.34 5.02 -2.20
C GLU A 220 -8.63 5.22 -3.54
N ASN A 221 -7.66 6.12 -3.57
CA ASN A 221 -6.77 6.27 -4.71
C ASN A 221 -5.54 5.37 -4.52
N TYR A 222 -5.54 4.20 -5.15
CA TYR A 222 -4.41 3.27 -5.09
C TYR A 222 -3.15 3.74 -5.83
N LEU A 223 -3.31 4.72 -6.72
CA LEU A 223 -2.22 5.22 -7.57
C LEU A 223 -2.04 6.75 -7.41
N PRO A 224 -1.88 7.25 -6.16
CA PRO A 224 -1.85 8.69 -5.92
C PRO A 224 -0.60 9.37 -6.46
N LEU A 225 0.51 8.63 -6.56
CA LEU A 225 1.81 9.10 -7.01
C LEU A 225 2.37 8.20 -8.11
N LEU A 226 3.15 8.77 -8.99
CA LEU A 226 4.03 8.02 -9.87
C LEU A 226 5.31 7.60 -9.14
N THR A 227 5.95 6.52 -9.58
CA THR A 227 7.22 6.07 -8.98
C THR A 227 8.30 7.14 -9.00
N GLU A 228 8.36 7.95 -10.07
CA GLU A 228 9.29 9.07 -10.19
C GLU A 228 9.02 10.17 -9.16
N GLU A 229 7.76 10.43 -8.83
CA GLU A 229 7.39 11.42 -7.81
C GLU A 229 7.78 10.96 -6.41
N ILE A 230 7.68 9.66 -6.14
CA ILE A 230 8.11 9.05 -4.87
C ILE A 230 9.63 9.16 -4.74
N LEU A 231 10.38 8.82 -5.80
CA LEU A 231 11.84 8.90 -5.80
C LEU A 231 12.36 10.35 -5.63
N LEU A 232 11.63 11.34 -6.16
CA LEU A 232 11.96 12.75 -5.98
C LEU A 232 11.76 13.27 -4.54
N LYS A 233 10.98 12.56 -3.71
CA LYS A 233 10.80 12.90 -2.30
C LYS A 233 11.95 12.44 -1.41
N VAL A 234 12.79 11.52 -1.88
CA VAL A 234 13.90 10.96 -1.09
C VAL A 234 14.92 12.06 -0.82
N PRO A 235 15.19 12.41 0.44
CA PRO A 235 16.13 13.45 0.77
C PRO A 235 17.59 12.97 0.64
N SER A 236 18.52 13.92 0.53
CA SER A 236 19.94 13.65 0.23
C SER A 236 20.70 12.86 1.32
N ASN A 237 20.17 12.81 2.54
CA ASN A 237 20.74 12.03 3.64
C ASN A 237 20.34 10.54 3.61
N TYR A 238 19.60 10.12 2.59
CA TYR A 238 19.28 8.72 2.32
C TYR A 238 19.79 8.32 0.94
N ARG A 239 20.28 7.08 0.83
CA ARG A 239 20.53 6.42 -0.47
C ARG A 239 19.52 5.33 -0.73
N ILE A 240 19.24 5.06 -2.00
CA ILE A 240 18.45 3.92 -2.41
C ILE A 240 19.31 2.65 -2.29
N LYS A 241 18.99 1.79 -1.34
CA LYS A 241 19.64 0.48 -1.14
C LYS A 241 19.04 -0.59 -2.04
N TYR A 242 17.72 -0.52 -2.25
CA TYR A 242 16.98 -1.44 -3.14
C TYR A 242 15.79 -0.72 -3.76
N TYR A 243 15.52 -1.03 -5.02
CA TYR A 243 14.33 -0.58 -5.73
C TYR A 243 13.85 -1.66 -6.69
N GLU A 244 12.56 -1.96 -6.64
CA GLU A 244 11.89 -2.86 -7.57
C GLU A 244 10.54 -2.25 -7.96
N HIS A 245 10.22 -2.27 -9.25
CA HIS A 245 8.91 -1.93 -9.77
C HIS A 245 8.35 -3.16 -10.49
N TYR A 246 7.20 -3.68 -10.04
CA TYR A 246 6.71 -4.99 -10.41
C TYR A 246 5.18 -5.07 -10.44
N THR A 247 4.65 -6.18 -10.92
CA THR A 247 3.22 -6.53 -10.81
C THR A 247 3.11 -7.77 -9.93
N LEU A 248 2.20 -7.74 -8.98
CA LEU A 248 1.94 -8.91 -8.13
C LEU A 248 1.52 -10.11 -9.00
N PRO A 249 2.23 -11.26 -8.91
CA PRO A 249 1.93 -12.43 -9.74
C PRO A 249 0.47 -12.88 -9.63
N TYR A 250 -0.07 -12.99 -8.41
CA TYR A 250 -1.45 -13.42 -8.20
C TYR A 250 -2.48 -12.45 -8.81
N LEU A 251 -2.18 -11.15 -8.86
CA LEU A 251 -3.04 -10.16 -9.50
C LEU A 251 -3.05 -10.37 -11.02
N LYS A 252 -1.87 -10.57 -11.61
CA LYS A 252 -1.74 -10.85 -13.04
C LYS A 252 -2.54 -12.10 -13.43
N ASP A 253 -2.39 -13.19 -12.66
CA ASP A 253 -3.08 -14.45 -12.89
C ASP A 253 -4.60 -14.27 -12.78
N LYS A 254 -5.08 -13.52 -11.78
CA LYS A 254 -6.51 -13.28 -11.60
C LYS A 254 -7.11 -12.37 -12.65
N VAL A 255 -6.42 -11.33 -13.06
CA VAL A 255 -6.88 -10.46 -14.15
C VAL A 255 -6.93 -11.22 -15.48
N MET A 256 -5.98 -12.13 -15.70
CA MET A 256 -6.03 -13.03 -16.86
C MET A 256 -7.21 -14.01 -16.77
N GLU A 257 -7.44 -14.64 -15.62
CA GLU A 257 -8.55 -15.58 -15.42
C GLU A 257 -9.92 -14.92 -15.61
N ASP A 258 -10.14 -13.77 -14.97
CA ASP A 258 -11.45 -13.13 -14.93
C ASP A 258 -11.77 -12.37 -16.23
N PHE A 259 -10.81 -11.64 -16.77
CA PHE A 259 -11.01 -10.75 -17.94
C PHE A 259 -10.31 -11.22 -19.21
N GLY A 260 -9.33 -12.12 -19.13
CA GLY A 260 -8.45 -12.45 -20.26
C GLY A 260 -7.51 -11.31 -20.64
N ILE A 261 -7.17 -10.42 -19.70
CA ILE A 261 -6.25 -9.31 -19.87
C ILE A 261 -4.86 -9.74 -19.38
N ASP A 262 -3.84 -9.65 -20.24
CA ASP A 262 -2.44 -9.79 -19.80
C ASP A 262 -1.95 -8.49 -19.21
N LEU A 263 -1.97 -8.40 -17.86
CA LEU A 263 -1.55 -7.22 -17.13
C LEU A 263 -0.02 -7.15 -17.07
N ASN A 264 0.59 -6.58 -18.09
CA ASN A 264 2.05 -6.37 -18.18
C ASN A 264 2.51 -5.04 -17.56
N THR A 265 1.57 -4.20 -17.17
CA THR A 265 1.82 -2.91 -16.51
C THR A 265 2.28 -3.13 -15.08
N LYS A 266 3.38 -2.51 -14.70
CA LYS A 266 3.86 -2.55 -13.32
C LYS A 266 2.99 -1.67 -12.45
N THR A 267 2.59 -2.20 -11.29
CA THR A 267 1.57 -1.59 -10.43
C THR A 267 2.00 -1.42 -8.98
N HIS A 268 3.10 -2.05 -8.59
CA HIS A 268 3.62 -2.01 -7.22
C HIS A 268 5.11 -1.72 -7.23
N TYR A 269 5.59 -1.08 -6.16
CA TYR A 269 7.02 -0.84 -5.97
C TYR A 269 7.47 -1.25 -4.57
N LYS A 270 8.76 -1.58 -4.49
CA LYS A 270 9.52 -1.77 -3.26
C LYS A 270 10.68 -0.81 -3.27
N LEU A 271 10.84 -0.04 -2.22
CA LEU A 271 11.92 0.93 -2.06
C LEU A 271 12.51 0.80 -0.67
N LEU A 272 13.77 0.41 -0.58
CA LEU A 272 14.53 0.45 0.66
C LEU A 272 15.53 1.59 0.61
N LEU A 273 15.39 2.47 1.55
CA LEU A 273 16.32 3.58 1.79
C LEU A 273 17.22 3.24 2.96
N GLU A 274 18.47 3.68 2.88
CA GLU A 274 19.45 3.57 3.94
C GLU A 274 20.05 4.94 4.20
N ARG A 275 20.11 5.32 5.46
CA ARG A 275 20.66 6.58 5.90
C ARG A 275 22.18 6.59 5.71
N ILE A 276 22.76 7.72 5.27
CA ILE A 276 24.19 7.86 4.85
C ILE A 276 24.97 8.92 5.60
N ASP A 277 24.48 9.39 6.71
CA ASP A 277 25.16 10.39 7.59
C ASP A 277 26.13 9.78 8.59
#